data_73ded8dd173d66b9f41fbda70e321a0e
#
_entry.id   73ded8dd173d66b9f41fbda70e321a0e
#
_cell.length_a   1.000
_cell.length_b   1.000
_cell.length_c   1.000
_cell.angle_alpha   90.00
_cell.angle_beta   90.00
_cell.angle_gamma   90.00
#
_symmetry.space_group_name_H-M   'P 1'
#
loop_
_entity.id
_entity.type
_entity.pdbx_description
1 polymer ?
#
loop_
_entity_poly.entity_id
_entity_poly.type
_entity_poly.pdbx_seq_one_letter_code
_entity_poly.pdbx_strand_id
1 'polypeptide(L)'
;MTEEIHTDEPPDSRSKGKHRDRRTFGPVPNLEEHVKSDWWKGIFNRLYLKTDGDVVDDQQITRNETDRVTQVLNLGPDAKILDLCCGQGRHTLELVRRGYNAEGLDQSHYLIQRARSTAKKEGLSVRFREGDARRLPHRTDTYDVVLVLGNSFGYFDSVEEDLRVLTELQRILKPWGRVLLDVADGEYLKEHFQARSWEWIDDTMFVCRERSLSLDAQRLISREVITDVDKGVVADQFYAERLYTPEALRELLERAGFSGITFHDIATESQRNQDLGMMERRHIVTAVIKKEWATTKARGQERAKHVAVILGDPAKPDALKPSCTFDDDDFYTIDQMKAALRELAGYRFTYLCKHDTLVQDLSKLKGKVDYAFNLCDEGFNNDPRKELHVPALLEVFDIPYTGSGPQSLAFCYDKSLVRGVAKEMGIPVPDACFITPGDRTYDVGMRLPVIVKPNAGDSSYGITQRSIAHTIEELSDVINSLRTTLGYNQSLLVEEFLTGKDISVGIIGNPSGYCTVLPIIEEDYSALPPELPRICGYEAKWLPDSPYWKIVSRPADLPEETERLVVRCCLALFERLECRDYCRFDWRLDEHGNPKLLEVNPNPGWCWDGHLAKMAK
;
A
#
# COMPACT_ATOMS: atom_id res chain seq x y z
N MET A 1 36.75 10.25 71.49
CA MET A 1 35.63 9.28 71.60
C MET A 1 34.53 9.86 70.78
N THR A 2 34.48 9.42 69.53
CA THR A 2 33.38 9.71 68.61
C THR A 2 33.14 8.39 67.87
N GLU A 3 31.96 7.79 68.14
CA GLU A 3 31.51 6.54 67.57
C GLU A 3 31.11 6.76 66.09
N GLU A 4 31.66 5.94 65.20
CA GLU A 4 31.23 5.81 63.83
C GLU A 4 30.02 4.86 63.77
N ILE A 5 28.93 5.34 63.22
CA ILE A 5 27.75 4.52 62.95
C ILE A 5 27.90 3.96 61.54
N HIS A 6 28.09 2.65 61.40
CA HIS A 6 27.93 1.91 60.16
C HIS A 6 26.45 1.79 59.81
N THR A 7 26.10 2.29 58.65
CA THR A 7 24.79 1.99 58.04
C THR A 7 25.01 0.89 56.99
N ASP A 8 24.45 -0.30 57.26
CA ASP A 8 24.33 -1.40 56.30
C ASP A 8 23.27 -1.05 55.24
N GLU A 9 23.66 -0.96 53.97
CA GLU A 9 22.76 -0.96 52.84
C GLU A 9 22.36 -2.41 52.48
N PRO A 10 21.07 -2.69 52.22
CA PRO A 10 20.66 -4.01 51.75
C PRO A 10 20.97 -4.21 50.27
N PRO A 11 21.22 -5.45 49.79
CA PRO A 11 21.64 -5.73 48.44
C PRO A 11 20.53 -5.49 47.40
N ASP A 12 20.90 -4.73 46.38
CA ASP A 12 20.10 -4.40 45.19
C ASP A 12 19.73 -5.67 44.38
N SER A 13 18.54 -6.19 44.64
CA SER A 13 17.94 -7.28 43.81
C SER A 13 17.19 -6.69 42.60
N ARG A 14 17.93 -6.24 41.62
CA ARG A 14 17.32 -5.95 40.31
C ARG A 14 16.99 -7.26 39.60
N SER A 15 15.80 -7.78 39.84
CA SER A 15 15.18 -8.79 39.00
C SER A 15 14.93 -8.16 37.62
N LYS A 16 15.64 -8.65 36.62
CA LYS A 16 15.31 -8.41 35.22
C LYS A 16 13.92 -8.99 34.92
N GLY A 17 12.88 -8.21 35.19
CA GLY A 17 11.53 -8.49 34.75
C GLY A 17 11.51 -8.44 33.22
N LYS A 18 11.20 -9.55 32.58
CA LYS A 18 10.81 -9.59 31.16
C LYS A 18 9.73 -8.52 30.97
N HIS A 19 9.98 -7.52 30.12
CA HIS A 19 8.97 -6.63 29.61
C HIS A 19 7.91 -7.51 28.91
N ARG A 20 6.82 -7.84 29.62
CA ARG A 20 5.58 -8.29 28.98
C ARG A 20 5.11 -7.10 28.16
N ASP A 21 4.93 -7.29 26.86
CA ASP A 21 4.23 -6.31 26.01
C ASP A 21 2.91 -5.96 26.70
N ARG A 22 2.83 -4.74 27.21
CA ARG A 22 1.60 -4.24 27.82
C ARG A 22 0.60 -4.00 26.70
N ARG A 23 -0.47 -4.75 26.68
CA ARG A 23 -1.57 -4.58 25.73
C ARG A 23 -2.45 -3.36 26.04
N THR A 24 -2.14 -2.61 27.09
CA THR A 24 -2.87 -1.40 27.49
C THR A 24 -1.91 -0.37 28.07
N PHE A 25 -2.23 0.91 27.84
CA PHE A 25 -1.51 2.05 28.42
C PHE A 25 -1.72 2.20 29.92
N GLY A 26 -2.74 1.55 30.52
CA GLY A 26 -3.17 1.77 31.89
C GLY A 26 -3.92 3.12 32.03
N PRO A 27 -3.92 3.75 33.22
CA PRO A 27 -4.50 5.08 33.38
C PRO A 27 -3.80 6.12 32.52
N VAL A 28 -4.57 6.93 31.77
CA VAL A 28 -4.08 7.97 30.88
C VAL A 28 -4.64 9.31 31.35
N PRO A 29 -3.79 10.26 31.74
CA PRO A 29 -4.24 11.57 32.27
C PRO A 29 -4.77 12.51 31.16
N ASN A 30 -4.25 12.39 29.94
CA ASN A 30 -4.66 13.18 28.79
C ASN A 30 -4.88 12.25 27.59
N LEU A 31 -6.12 12.08 27.17
CA LEU A 31 -6.46 11.17 26.05
C LEU A 31 -5.95 11.72 24.71
N GLU A 32 -5.95 13.05 24.54
CA GLU A 32 -5.61 13.70 23.26
C GLU A 32 -4.16 13.42 22.83
N GLU A 33 -3.22 13.32 23.77
CA GLU A 33 -1.81 13.01 23.47
C GLU A 33 -1.58 11.64 22.85
N HIS A 34 -2.55 10.73 22.95
CA HIS A 34 -2.48 9.37 22.43
C HIS A 34 -3.20 9.19 21.09
N VAL A 35 -3.92 10.21 20.61
CA VAL A 35 -4.59 10.16 19.31
C VAL A 35 -3.56 10.36 18.20
N LYS A 36 -3.41 9.37 17.35
CA LYS A 36 -2.55 9.48 16.16
C LYS A 36 -3.29 10.24 15.06
N SER A 37 -2.57 11.01 14.26
CA SER A 37 -3.17 11.76 13.12
C SER A 37 -3.84 10.88 12.08
N ASP A 38 -3.47 9.60 12.02
CA ASP A 38 -4.00 8.61 11.08
C ASP A 38 -4.79 7.47 11.77
N TRP A 39 -5.29 7.70 13.00
CA TRP A 39 -6.01 6.72 13.80
C TRP A 39 -7.13 6.01 13.02
N TRP A 40 -7.81 6.73 12.14
CA TRP A 40 -8.91 6.25 11.29
C TRP A 40 -8.50 5.17 10.30
N LYS A 41 -7.19 5.01 10.01
CA LYS A 41 -6.69 3.92 9.16
C LYS A 41 -6.73 2.55 9.84
N GLY A 42 -6.62 2.51 11.16
CA GLY A 42 -6.48 1.27 11.92
C GLY A 42 -7.73 0.78 12.63
N ILE A 43 -8.67 1.66 12.95
CA ILE A 43 -9.80 1.35 13.81
C ILE A 43 -10.92 0.58 13.06
N PHE A 44 -11.13 0.86 11.78
CA PHE A 44 -12.21 0.26 10.98
C PHE A 44 -11.82 -1.11 10.44
N ASN A 45 -11.82 -2.11 11.32
CA ASN A 45 -11.37 -3.48 11.07
C ASN A 45 -12.40 -4.52 11.57
N ARG A 46 -11.98 -5.77 11.74
CA ARG A 46 -12.85 -6.85 12.23
C ARG A 46 -13.41 -6.57 13.64
N LEU A 47 -12.62 -5.90 14.48
CA LEU A 47 -13.02 -5.63 15.85
C LEU A 47 -14.12 -4.58 15.88
N TYR A 48 -14.00 -3.53 15.06
CA TYR A 48 -15.05 -2.54 14.85
C TYR A 48 -16.40 -3.18 14.47
N LEU A 49 -16.41 -4.08 13.49
CA LEU A 49 -17.66 -4.78 13.12
C LEU A 49 -18.26 -5.60 14.26
N LYS A 50 -17.46 -5.98 15.27
CA LYS A 50 -17.94 -6.69 16.43
C LYS A 50 -18.46 -5.74 17.51
N THR A 51 -17.76 -4.64 17.77
CA THR A 51 -18.13 -3.66 18.81
C THR A 51 -19.35 -2.83 18.44
N ASP A 52 -19.52 -2.56 17.15
CA ASP A 52 -20.62 -1.76 16.60
C ASP A 52 -21.65 -2.60 15.83
N GLY A 53 -21.53 -3.94 15.90
CA GLY A 53 -22.32 -4.88 15.11
C GLY A 53 -23.84 -4.76 15.31
N ASP A 54 -24.26 -4.36 16.47
CA ASP A 54 -25.67 -4.14 16.82
C ASP A 54 -26.31 -3.00 15.98
N VAL A 55 -25.50 -2.06 15.47
CA VAL A 55 -25.96 -1.00 14.56
C VAL A 55 -25.64 -1.35 13.11
N VAL A 56 -24.39 -1.77 12.84
CA VAL A 56 -23.91 -1.89 11.45
C VAL A 56 -24.31 -3.18 10.75
N ASP A 57 -24.66 -4.24 11.51
CA ASP A 57 -25.14 -5.50 10.98
C ASP A 57 -26.67 -5.65 11.03
N ASP A 58 -27.39 -4.69 11.67
CA ASP A 58 -28.85 -4.70 11.71
C ASP A 58 -29.45 -4.27 10.36
N GLN A 59 -30.13 -5.22 9.72
CA GLN A 59 -30.77 -4.98 8.42
C GLN A 59 -31.98 -4.03 8.51
N GLN A 60 -32.70 -4.04 9.62
CA GLN A 60 -33.87 -3.17 9.77
C GLN A 60 -33.46 -1.71 9.97
N ILE A 61 -32.40 -1.48 10.75
CA ILE A 61 -31.78 -0.14 10.89
C ILE A 61 -31.32 0.35 9.52
N THR A 62 -30.58 -0.50 8.78
CA THR A 62 -30.10 -0.16 7.43
C THR A 62 -31.24 0.20 6.47
N ARG A 63 -32.35 -0.54 6.49
CA ARG A 63 -33.53 -0.25 5.65
C ARG A 63 -34.18 1.08 6.03
N ASN A 64 -34.40 1.32 7.33
CA ASN A 64 -34.99 2.55 7.83
C ASN A 64 -34.14 3.79 7.48
N GLU A 65 -32.81 3.68 7.63
CA GLU A 65 -31.89 4.75 7.25
C GLU A 65 -31.91 4.99 5.73
N THR A 66 -31.95 3.92 4.92
CA THR A 66 -32.05 4.02 3.46
C THR A 66 -33.40 4.62 3.02
N ASP A 67 -34.51 4.25 3.66
CA ASP A 67 -35.83 4.86 3.41
C ASP A 67 -35.79 6.37 3.63
N ARG A 68 -35.19 6.79 4.73
CA ARG A 68 -35.03 8.20 5.09
C ARG A 68 -34.15 8.95 4.10
N VAL A 69 -33.00 8.38 3.71
CA VAL A 69 -32.11 8.97 2.70
C VAL A 69 -32.81 9.15 1.36
N THR A 70 -33.54 8.14 0.89
CA THR A 70 -34.25 8.17 -0.38
C THR A 70 -35.42 9.19 -0.36
N GLN A 71 -36.10 9.29 0.77
CA GLN A 71 -37.21 10.26 0.97
C GLN A 71 -36.68 11.70 1.00
N VAL A 72 -35.67 11.99 1.84
CA VAL A 72 -35.12 13.35 2.00
C VAL A 72 -34.51 13.86 0.69
N LEU A 73 -33.84 12.98 -0.04
CA LEU A 73 -33.23 13.33 -1.32
C LEU A 73 -34.20 13.24 -2.50
N ASN A 74 -35.41 12.67 -2.34
CA ASN A 74 -36.33 12.40 -3.44
C ASN A 74 -35.57 11.83 -4.66
N LEU A 75 -34.95 10.66 -4.48
CA LEU A 75 -34.06 10.06 -5.48
C LEU A 75 -34.84 9.59 -6.70
N GLY A 76 -34.41 10.03 -7.88
CA GLY A 76 -34.87 9.46 -9.13
C GLY A 76 -34.26 8.09 -9.42
N PRO A 77 -34.90 7.21 -10.19
CA PRO A 77 -34.45 5.86 -10.46
C PRO A 77 -33.07 5.78 -11.18
N ASP A 78 -32.77 6.80 -11.98
CA ASP A 78 -31.53 6.86 -12.78
C ASP A 78 -30.40 7.61 -12.06
N ALA A 79 -30.60 8.05 -10.81
CA ALA A 79 -29.61 8.80 -10.06
C ALA A 79 -28.35 7.96 -9.82
N LYS A 80 -27.20 8.48 -10.21
CA LYS A 80 -25.89 7.86 -9.92
C LYS A 80 -25.41 8.32 -8.55
N ILE A 81 -25.26 7.38 -7.64
CA ILE A 81 -25.02 7.61 -6.22
C ILE A 81 -23.62 7.11 -5.85
N LEU A 82 -22.86 7.91 -5.09
CA LEU A 82 -21.67 7.47 -4.38
C LEU A 82 -21.97 7.44 -2.87
N ASP A 83 -21.78 6.30 -2.25
CA ASP A 83 -21.73 6.12 -0.80
C ASP A 83 -20.27 6.23 -0.38
N LEU A 84 -19.88 7.39 0.18
CA LEU A 84 -18.52 7.69 0.60
C LEU A 84 -18.34 7.33 2.08
N CYS A 85 -17.22 6.70 2.42
CA CYS A 85 -16.98 6.05 3.71
C CYS A 85 -18.01 4.95 3.97
N CYS A 86 -18.25 4.11 2.95
CA CYS A 86 -19.36 3.15 2.92
C CYS A 86 -19.19 1.96 3.88
N GLY A 87 -18.03 1.81 4.52
CA GLY A 87 -17.70 0.67 5.37
C GLY A 87 -17.86 -0.67 4.66
N GLN A 88 -18.55 -1.64 5.30
CA GLN A 88 -18.91 -2.94 4.69
C GLN A 88 -20.04 -2.85 3.66
N GLY A 89 -20.42 -1.63 3.25
CA GLY A 89 -21.34 -1.38 2.15
C GLY A 89 -22.83 -1.59 2.46
N ARG A 90 -23.27 -1.53 3.72
CA ARG A 90 -24.63 -1.83 4.11
C ARG A 90 -25.67 -0.97 3.38
N HIS A 91 -25.46 0.34 3.29
CA HIS A 91 -26.34 1.27 2.58
C HIS A 91 -26.20 1.13 1.06
N THR A 92 -24.97 1.04 0.55
CA THR A 92 -24.72 0.83 -0.89
C THR A 92 -25.44 -0.42 -1.40
N LEU A 93 -25.32 -1.55 -0.68
CA LEU A 93 -25.98 -2.81 -1.04
C LEU A 93 -27.50 -2.69 -0.99
N GLU A 94 -28.05 -2.04 0.05
CA GLU A 94 -29.50 -1.83 0.17
C GLU A 94 -30.04 -0.94 -0.95
N LEU A 95 -29.33 0.12 -1.32
CA LEU A 95 -29.69 0.96 -2.47
C LEU A 95 -29.71 0.15 -3.78
N VAL A 96 -28.71 -0.70 -4.00
CA VAL A 96 -28.64 -1.56 -5.20
C VAL A 96 -29.74 -2.62 -5.20
N ARG A 97 -30.10 -3.21 -4.05
CA ARG A 97 -31.27 -4.13 -3.93
C ARG A 97 -32.58 -3.44 -4.34
N ARG A 98 -32.70 -2.14 -4.09
CA ARG A 98 -33.86 -1.32 -4.49
C ARG A 98 -33.80 -0.83 -5.94
N GLY A 99 -32.75 -1.19 -6.69
CA GLY A 99 -32.60 -0.85 -8.11
C GLY A 99 -31.90 0.47 -8.37
N TYR A 100 -31.35 1.16 -7.37
CA TYR A 100 -30.58 2.38 -7.58
C TYR A 100 -29.17 2.08 -8.11
N ASN A 101 -28.63 3.01 -8.89
CA ASN A 101 -27.26 2.94 -9.39
C ASN A 101 -26.27 3.51 -8.35
N ALA A 102 -25.87 2.69 -7.40
CA ALA A 102 -24.98 3.07 -6.31
C ALA A 102 -23.64 2.34 -6.38
N GLU A 103 -22.57 3.05 -6.02
CA GLU A 103 -21.24 2.50 -5.78
C GLU A 103 -20.68 3.02 -4.46
N GLY A 104 -19.77 2.25 -3.83
CA GLY A 104 -19.21 2.56 -2.52
C GLY A 104 -17.71 2.83 -2.57
N LEU A 105 -17.24 3.75 -1.71
CA LEU A 105 -15.81 3.98 -1.48
C LEU A 105 -15.54 4.06 0.03
N ASP A 106 -14.51 3.36 0.47
CA ASP A 106 -14.01 3.41 1.84
C ASP A 106 -12.49 3.25 1.84
N GLN A 107 -11.82 3.73 2.87
CA GLN A 107 -10.40 3.57 3.02
C GLN A 107 -9.99 2.22 3.62
N SER A 108 -10.89 1.54 4.33
CA SER A 108 -10.61 0.26 4.98
C SER A 108 -10.64 -0.89 3.97
N HIS A 109 -9.46 -1.45 3.72
CA HIS A 109 -9.34 -2.68 2.91
C HIS A 109 -10.25 -3.79 3.42
N TYR A 110 -10.23 -4.02 4.74
CA TYR A 110 -11.02 -5.08 5.36
C TYR A 110 -12.53 -4.91 5.11
N LEU A 111 -13.07 -3.70 5.32
CA LEU A 111 -14.50 -3.43 5.12
C LEU A 111 -14.90 -3.54 3.65
N ILE A 112 -14.07 -3.04 2.73
CA ILE A 112 -14.30 -3.16 1.29
C ILE A 112 -14.31 -4.62 0.83
N GLN A 113 -13.43 -5.47 1.35
CA GLN A 113 -13.46 -6.90 1.04
C GLN A 113 -14.75 -7.57 1.57
N ARG A 114 -15.23 -7.16 2.75
CA ARG A 114 -16.53 -7.61 3.28
C ARG A 114 -17.68 -7.19 2.36
N ALA A 115 -17.70 -5.92 1.93
CA ALA A 115 -18.70 -5.39 1.00
C ALA A 115 -18.73 -6.19 -0.32
N ARG A 116 -17.56 -6.40 -0.93
CA ARG A 116 -17.40 -7.20 -2.16
C ARG A 116 -17.86 -8.65 -1.97
N SER A 117 -17.51 -9.27 -0.85
CA SER A 117 -17.93 -10.64 -0.53
C SER A 117 -19.44 -10.76 -0.41
N THR A 118 -20.09 -9.79 0.27
CA THR A 118 -21.55 -9.76 0.42
C THR A 118 -22.23 -9.53 -0.93
N ALA A 119 -21.77 -8.56 -1.72
CA ALA A 119 -22.28 -8.33 -3.09
C ALA A 119 -22.21 -9.60 -3.95
N LYS A 120 -21.07 -10.31 -3.92
CA LYS A 120 -20.89 -11.57 -4.65
C LYS A 120 -21.85 -12.66 -4.18
N LYS A 121 -22.03 -12.81 -2.87
CA LYS A 121 -22.98 -13.82 -2.30
C LYS A 121 -24.42 -13.57 -2.72
N GLU A 122 -24.80 -12.30 -2.83
CA GLU A 122 -26.15 -11.89 -3.20
C GLU A 122 -26.36 -11.71 -4.72
N GLY A 123 -25.33 -11.90 -5.52
CA GLY A 123 -25.38 -11.74 -6.97
C GLY A 123 -25.60 -10.29 -7.42
N LEU A 124 -25.26 -9.29 -6.59
CA LEU A 124 -25.42 -7.88 -6.88
C LEU A 124 -24.27 -7.33 -7.71
N SER A 125 -24.59 -6.62 -8.78
CA SER A 125 -23.61 -5.90 -9.60
C SER A 125 -23.36 -4.51 -9.02
N VAL A 126 -22.38 -4.38 -8.15
CA VAL A 126 -22.02 -3.13 -7.48
C VAL A 126 -20.50 -2.98 -7.41
N ARG A 127 -20.04 -1.74 -7.55
CA ARG A 127 -18.60 -1.44 -7.49
C ARG A 127 -18.24 -0.88 -6.13
N PHE A 128 -17.26 -1.51 -5.48
CA PHE A 128 -16.61 -1.02 -4.27
C PHE A 128 -15.15 -0.69 -4.53
N ARG A 129 -14.70 0.47 -4.08
CA ARG A 129 -13.32 0.95 -4.23
C ARG A 129 -12.72 1.31 -2.88
N GLU A 130 -11.41 1.11 -2.77
CA GLU A 130 -10.63 1.66 -1.67
C GLU A 130 -10.13 3.05 -2.06
N GLY A 131 -10.12 3.98 -1.11
CA GLY A 131 -9.64 5.33 -1.38
C GLY A 131 -9.80 6.29 -0.20
N ASP A 132 -9.03 7.38 -0.26
CA ASP A 132 -9.08 8.48 0.71
C ASP A 132 -10.12 9.52 0.25
N ALA A 133 -11.02 9.90 1.15
CA ALA A 133 -12.08 10.89 0.89
C ALA A 133 -11.54 12.27 0.49
N ARG A 134 -10.30 12.60 0.87
CA ARG A 134 -9.62 13.86 0.52
C ARG A 134 -9.07 13.87 -0.91
N ARG A 135 -9.08 12.71 -1.61
CA ARG A 135 -8.59 12.56 -2.99
C ARG A 135 -9.32 11.42 -3.68
N LEU A 136 -10.48 11.71 -4.24
CA LEU A 136 -11.36 10.71 -4.82
C LEU A 136 -10.89 10.27 -6.23
N PRO A 137 -10.81 8.95 -6.51
CA PRO A 137 -10.39 8.42 -7.80
C PRO A 137 -11.54 8.48 -8.84
N HIS A 138 -12.37 9.50 -8.77
CA HIS A 138 -13.54 9.66 -9.62
C HIS A 138 -13.38 10.89 -10.51
N ARG A 139 -13.99 10.83 -11.70
CA ARG A 139 -14.01 11.97 -12.63
C ARG A 139 -14.89 13.09 -12.09
N THR A 140 -14.59 14.32 -12.51
CA THR A 140 -15.44 15.49 -12.28
C THR A 140 -16.83 15.25 -12.87
N ASP A 141 -17.88 15.84 -12.27
CA ASP A 141 -19.27 15.81 -12.75
C ASP A 141 -19.82 14.39 -13.01
N THR A 142 -19.53 13.47 -12.10
CA THR A 142 -19.87 12.04 -12.27
C THR A 142 -21.16 11.65 -11.57
N TYR A 143 -21.43 12.19 -10.37
CA TYR A 143 -22.52 11.74 -9.50
C TYR A 143 -23.64 12.76 -9.39
N ASP A 144 -24.87 12.27 -9.30
CA ASP A 144 -26.03 13.07 -8.99
C ASP A 144 -26.14 13.32 -7.48
N VAL A 145 -25.70 12.34 -6.71
CA VAL A 145 -25.75 12.36 -5.25
C VAL A 145 -24.49 11.72 -4.65
N VAL A 146 -23.99 12.33 -3.57
CA VAL A 146 -23.00 11.71 -2.68
C VAL A 146 -23.59 11.62 -1.28
N LEU A 147 -23.45 10.44 -0.67
CA LEU A 147 -23.85 10.16 0.70
C LEU A 147 -22.60 10.05 1.56
N VAL A 148 -22.62 10.61 2.77
CA VAL A 148 -21.63 10.40 3.83
C VAL A 148 -22.42 10.07 5.09
N LEU A 149 -22.55 8.79 5.40
CA LEU A 149 -23.47 8.27 6.42
C LEU A 149 -22.73 7.75 7.65
N GLY A 150 -23.45 7.59 8.75
CA GLY A 150 -22.94 6.97 9.97
C GLY A 150 -21.83 7.79 10.66
N ASN A 151 -21.98 9.10 10.70
CA ASN A 151 -21.03 10.04 11.33
C ASN A 151 -19.59 9.92 10.75
N SER A 152 -19.46 9.66 9.45
CA SER A 152 -18.16 9.44 8.80
C SER A 152 -17.50 10.73 8.29
N PHE A 153 -17.75 11.88 8.94
CA PHE A 153 -17.18 13.19 8.60
C PHE A 153 -16.62 13.88 9.84
N GLY A 154 -15.47 14.56 9.70
CA GLY A 154 -14.83 15.27 10.81
C GLY A 154 -13.76 14.46 11.54
N TYR A 155 -13.15 13.46 10.88
CA TYR A 155 -12.13 12.58 11.47
C TYR A 155 -10.70 13.11 11.36
N PHE A 156 -10.48 14.14 10.54
CA PHE A 156 -9.14 14.66 10.29
C PHE A 156 -8.71 15.70 11.34
N ASP A 157 -7.39 15.90 11.45
CA ASP A 157 -6.82 16.77 12.48
C ASP A 157 -7.20 18.24 12.29
N SER A 158 -7.39 18.70 11.06
CA SER A 158 -7.70 20.10 10.77
C SER A 158 -9.01 20.26 9.99
N VAL A 159 -9.64 21.42 10.16
CA VAL A 159 -10.83 21.85 9.38
C VAL A 159 -10.51 21.95 7.88
N GLU A 160 -9.28 22.28 7.52
CA GLU A 160 -8.80 22.36 6.15
C GLU A 160 -8.81 21.00 5.47
N GLU A 161 -8.56 19.93 6.18
CA GLU A 161 -8.67 18.57 5.63
C GLU A 161 -10.13 18.15 5.44
N ASP A 162 -11.01 18.52 6.36
CA ASP A 162 -12.45 18.33 6.20
C ASP A 162 -12.98 19.14 4.99
N LEU A 163 -12.47 20.37 4.81
CA LEU A 163 -12.78 21.18 3.64
C LEU A 163 -12.28 20.54 2.33
N ARG A 164 -11.12 19.85 2.34
CA ARG A 164 -10.65 19.09 1.15
C ARG A 164 -11.63 18.00 0.76
N VAL A 165 -12.20 17.28 1.74
CA VAL A 165 -13.26 16.29 1.44
C VAL A 165 -14.42 16.97 0.73
N LEU A 166 -14.96 18.05 1.26
CA LEU A 166 -16.08 18.77 0.64
C LEU A 166 -15.73 19.33 -0.75
N THR A 167 -14.48 19.77 -0.94
CA THR A 167 -13.98 20.22 -2.25
C THR A 167 -13.94 19.07 -3.27
N GLU A 168 -13.54 17.88 -2.86
CA GLU A 168 -13.60 16.68 -3.71
C GLU A 168 -15.05 16.29 -4.02
N LEU A 169 -15.96 16.39 -3.05
CA LEU A 169 -17.39 16.18 -3.30
C LEU A 169 -17.93 17.18 -4.32
N GLN A 170 -17.59 18.47 -4.15
CA GLN A 170 -17.95 19.53 -5.11
C GLN A 170 -17.44 19.21 -6.52
N ARG A 171 -16.22 18.68 -6.63
CA ARG A 171 -15.61 18.31 -7.92
C ARG A 171 -16.36 17.19 -8.61
N ILE A 172 -16.68 16.10 -7.89
CA ILE A 172 -17.26 14.88 -8.47
C ILE A 172 -18.78 14.94 -8.67
N LEU A 173 -19.48 15.79 -7.93
CA LEU A 173 -20.91 16.01 -8.13
C LEU A 173 -21.15 16.70 -9.47
N LYS A 174 -22.22 16.35 -10.16
CA LYS A 174 -22.72 17.07 -11.33
C LYS A 174 -23.25 18.46 -10.94
N PRO A 175 -23.42 19.41 -11.90
CA PRO A 175 -24.21 20.62 -11.66
C PRO A 175 -25.56 20.27 -11.05
N TRP A 176 -25.93 20.98 -9.99
CA TRP A 176 -27.14 20.72 -9.19
C TRP A 176 -27.12 19.38 -8.45
N GLY A 177 -25.97 18.69 -8.44
CA GLY A 177 -25.75 17.48 -7.63
C GLY A 177 -25.89 17.78 -6.14
N ARG A 178 -26.25 16.78 -5.37
CA ARG A 178 -26.59 16.92 -3.95
C ARG A 178 -25.65 16.09 -3.09
N VAL A 179 -25.33 16.62 -1.92
CA VAL A 179 -24.67 15.86 -0.85
C VAL A 179 -25.68 15.65 0.28
N LEU A 180 -25.58 14.50 0.93
CA LEU A 180 -26.21 14.26 2.20
C LEU A 180 -25.13 13.83 3.20
N LEU A 181 -24.98 14.58 4.28
CA LEU A 181 -24.12 14.28 5.42
C LEU A 181 -24.98 13.83 6.60
N ASP A 182 -24.58 12.76 7.25
CA ASP A 182 -25.15 12.27 8.50
C ASP A 182 -24.07 12.40 9.58
N VAL A 183 -24.18 13.43 10.41
CA VAL A 183 -23.16 13.84 11.38
C VAL A 183 -23.74 13.98 12.78
N ALA A 184 -22.91 13.73 13.77
CA ALA A 184 -23.28 13.93 15.18
C ALA A 184 -23.61 15.40 15.48
N ASP A 185 -24.58 15.62 16.38
CA ASP A 185 -24.89 16.94 16.91
C ASP A 185 -23.78 17.36 17.88
N GLY A 186 -22.85 18.19 17.38
CA GLY A 186 -21.68 18.62 18.15
C GLY A 186 -22.01 19.49 19.35
N GLU A 187 -23.11 20.28 19.33
CA GLU A 187 -23.54 21.06 20.49
C GLU A 187 -24.06 20.14 21.60
N TYR A 188 -24.95 19.23 21.24
CA TYR A 188 -25.48 18.27 22.18
C TYR A 188 -24.37 17.43 22.83
N LEU A 189 -23.45 16.91 22.03
CA LEU A 189 -22.37 16.05 22.53
C LEU A 189 -21.41 16.80 23.45
N LYS A 190 -21.10 18.08 23.22
CA LYS A 190 -20.26 18.88 24.11
C LYS A 190 -20.80 18.94 25.54
N GLU A 191 -22.11 18.93 25.68
CA GLU A 191 -22.78 19.07 26.98
C GLU A 191 -23.16 17.73 27.62
N HIS A 192 -23.37 16.68 26.81
CA HIS A 192 -24.02 15.46 27.25
C HIS A 192 -23.21 14.17 27.08
N PHE A 193 -21.97 14.24 26.53
CA PHE A 193 -21.16 13.04 26.37
C PHE A 193 -20.88 12.34 27.73
N GLN A 194 -20.94 11.03 27.75
CA GLN A 194 -20.57 10.25 28.91
C GLN A 194 -19.04 10.14 29.00
N ALA A 195 -18.44 10.74 30.04
CA ALA A 195 -16.99 10.70 30.23
C ALA A 195 -16.42 9.28 30.41
N ARG A 196 -17.23 8.38 30.94
CA ARG A 196 -16.90 6.96 31.09
C ARG A 196 -18.14 6.12 30.93
N SER A 197 -18.01 5.05 30.14
CA SER A 197 -19.03 4.04 29.96
C SER A 197 -18.40 2.67 29.78
N TRP A 198 -19.18 1.63 29.95
CA TRP A 198 -18.78 0.28 29.61
C TRP A 198 -20.01 -0.54 29.25
N GLU A 199 -19.81 -1.53 28.37
CA GLU A 199 -20.90 -2.41 27.96
C GLU A 199 -20.37 -3.78 27.55
N TRP A 200 -21.22 -4.80 27.71
CA TRP A 200 -20.99 -6.11 27.11
C TRP A 200 -21.38 -6.09 25.64
N ILE A 201 -20.45 -6.53 24.78
CA ILE A 201 -20.69 -6.70 23.36
C ILE A 201 -21.30 -8.07 23.07
N ASP A 202 -20.78 -9.09 23.76
CA ASP A 202 -21.30 -10.46 23.77
C ASP A 202 -20.94 -11.17 25.10
N ASP A 203 -21.18 -12.48 25.19
CA ASP A 203 -20.92 -13.26 26.41
C ASP A 203 -19.44 -13.29 26.84
N THR A 204 -18.51 -12.91 25.96
CA THR A 204 -17.06 -13.00 26.19
C THR A 204 -16.33 -11.67 26.06
N MET A 205 -16.95 -10.66 25.48
CA MET A 205 -16.28 -9.39 25.16
C MET A 205 -17.01 -8.20 25.74
N PHE A 206 -16.27 -7.29 26.36
CA PHE A 206 -16.78 -6.00 26.81
C PHE A 206 -15.84 -4.86 26.43
N VAL A 207 -16.40 -3.65 26.37
CA VAL A 207 -15.69 -2.43 26.02
C VAL A 207 -15.82 -1.44 27.17
N CYS A 208 -14.68 -0.84 27.57
CA CYS A 208 -14.64 0.32 28.44
C CYS A 208 -14.28 1.53 27.59
N ARG A 209 -15.08 2.60 27.69
CA ARG A 209 -14.85 3.87 26.99
C ARG A 209 -14.51 4.98 27.98
N GLU A 210 -13.50 5.77 27.65
CA GLU A 210 -13.18 7.03 28.30
C GLU A 210 -13.23 8.14 27.25
N ARG A 211 -13.85 9.30 27.59
CA ARG A 211 -14.01 10.43 26.67
C ARG A 211 -13.65 11.74 27.37
N SER A 212 -13.09 12.66 26.59
CA SER A 212 -12.82 14.05 27.01
C SER A 212 -12.90 14.97 25.80
N LEU A 213 -13.14 16.24 26.02
CA LEU A 213 -12.94 17.23 24.97
C LEU A 213 -11.44 17.47 24.74
N SER A 214 -11.08 17.82 23.50
CA SER A 214 -9.77 18.36 23.17
C SER A 214 -9.52 19.68 23.88
N LEU A 215 -8.27 20.14 23.95
CA LEU A 215 -7.90 21.42 24.60
C LEU A 215 -8.66 22.63 24.04
N ASP A 216 -8.93 22.63 22.74
CA ASP A 216 -9.70 23.66 22.05
C ASP A 216 -11.23 23.43 22.07
N ALA A 217 -11.67 22.37 22.73
CA ALA A 217 -13.05 21.93 22.79
C ALA A 217 -13.74 21.76 21.41
N GLN A 218 -12.96 21.53 20.34
CA GLN A 218 -13.48 21.32 18.99
C GLN A 218 -13.69 19.84 18.64
N ARG A 219 -13.06 18.94 19.41
CA ARG A 219 -13.13 17.50 19.15
C ARG A 219 -13.52 16.74 20.41
N LEU A 220 -14.27 15.65 20.26
CA LEU A 220 -14.45 14.64 21.27
C LEU A 220 -13.36 13.58 21.09
N ILE A 221 -12.56 13.40 22.13
CA ILE A 221 -11.50 12.40 22.17
C ILE A 221 -12.04 11.18 22.89
N SER A 222 -11.92 10.02 22.26
CA SER A 222 -12.39 8.75 22.80
C SER A 222 -11.25 7.76 22.91
N ARG A 223 -11.25 7.00 24.00
CA ARG A 223 -10.44 5.82 24.18
C ARG A 223 -11.35 4.62 24.36
N GLU A 224 -11.03 3.53 23.69
CA GLU A 224 -11.71 2.25 23.87
C GLU A 224 -10.73 1.17 24.31
N VAL A 225 -10.99 0.56 25.44
CA VAL A 225 -10.27 -0.63 25.92
C VAL A 225 -11.20 -1.82 25.76
N ILE A 226 -10.90 -2.65 24.75
CA ILE A 226 -11.70 -3.82 24.40
C ILE A 226 -11.07 -5.04 25.06
N THR A 227 -11.86 -5.79 25.82
CA THR A 227 -11.40 -6.92 26.63
C THR A 227 -12.21 -8.16 26.29
N ASP A 228 -11.51 -9.24 26.00
CA ASP A 228 -12.04 -10.59 25.87
C ASP A 228 -11.74 -11.32 27.20
N VAL A 229 -12.73 -11.93 27.85
CA VAL A 229 -12.58 -12.52 29.18
C VAL A 229 -11.53 -13.63 29.23
N ASP A 230 -11.31 -14.34 28.11
CA ASP A 230 -10.34 -15.43 28.02
C ASP A 230 -8.93 -14.94 27.65
N LYS A 231 -8.83 -13.87 26.84
CA LYS A 231 -7.59 -13.38 26.27
C LYS A 231 -7.03 -12.11 26.94
N GLY A 232 -7.83 -11.47 27.79
CA GLY A 232 -7.52 -10.16 28.36
C GLY A 232 -7.75 -9.02 27.39
N VAL A 233 -7.04 -7.88 27.55
CA VAL A 233 -7.16 -6.73 26.65
C VAL A 233 -6.72 -7.12 25.24
N VAL A 234 -7.63 -6.96 24.28
CA VAL A 234 -7.40 -7.25 22.85
C VAL A 234 -7.12 -5.99 22.03
N ALA A 235 -7.62 -4.82 22.48
CA ALA A 235 -7.29 -3.52 21.91
C ALA A 235 -7.35 -2.42 22.98
N ASP A 236 -6.53 -1.40 22.80
CA ASP A 236 -6.54 -0.13 23.55
C ASP A 236 -6.28 0.96 22.51
N GLN A 237 -7.36 1.60 22.05
CA GLN A 237 -7.36 2.46 20.87
C GLN A 237 -7.91 3.83 21.18
N PHE A 238 -7.37 4.85 20.47
CA PHE A 238 -7.73 6.25 20.66
C PHE A 238 -8.18 6.82 19.31
N TYR A 239 -9.24 7.63 19.35
CA TYR A 239 -9.75 8.33 18.19
C TYR A 239 -10.34 9.68 18.56
N ALA A 240 -10.56 10.52 17.56
CA ALA A 240 -11.07 11.86 17.75
C ALA A 240 -12.04 12.23 16.63
N GLU A 241 -13.13 12.88 16.99
CA GLU A 241 -14.14 13.34 16.06
C GLU A 241 -14.40 14.82 16.28
N ARG A 242 -14.49 15.58 15.19
CA ARG A 242 -14.78 16.99 15.25
C ARG A 242 -16.26 17.21 15.52
N LEU A 243 -16.54 18.06 16.50
CA LEU A 243 -17.87 18.42 16.95
C LEU A 243 -18.36 19.64 16.19
N TYR A 244 -18.98 19.43 15.04
CA TYR A 244 -19.58 20.52 14.28
C TYR A 244 -20.90 20.97 14.89
N THR A 245 -21.04 22.29 15.09
CA THR A 245 -22.35 22.90 15.30
C THR A 245 -23.05 23.08 13.94
N PRO A 246 -24.38 23.25 13.89
CA PRO A 246 -25.07 23.52 12.64
C PRO A 246 -24.52 24.73 11.88
N GLU A 247 -24.13 25.79 12.60
CA GLU A 247 -23.56 27.01 12.02
C GLU A 247 -22.19 26.75 11.42
N ALA A 248 -21.30 26.09 12.16
CA ALA A 248 -19.93 25.78 11.70
C ALA A 248 -19.96 24.84 10.48
N LEU A 249 -20.85 23.84 10.48
CA LEU A 249 -21.01 22.93 9.33
C LEU A 249 -21.60 23.67 8.12
N ARG A 250 -22.55 24.57 8.32
CA ARG A 250 -23.10 25.44 7.25
C ARG A 250 -21.99 26.30 6.64
N GLU A 251 -21.22 26.99 7.46
CA GLU A 251 -20.10 27.82 6.98
C GLU A 251 -19.09 27.00 6.18
N LEU A 252 -18.75 25.80 6.65
CA LEU A 252 -17.82 24.91 5.96
C LEU A 252 -18.35 24.45 4.60
N LEU A 253 -19.64 24.11 4.52
CA LEU A 253 -20.30 23.74 3.26
C LEU A 253 -20.36 24.93 2.29
N GLU A 254 -20.65 26.13 2.77
CA GLU A 254 -20.65 27.36 1.95
C GLU A 254 -19.26 27.67 1.41
N ARG A 255 -18.22 27.54 2.23
CA ARG A 255 -16.81 27.68 1.81
C ARG A 255 -16.43 26.68 0.72
N ALA A 256 -17.00 25.47 0.73
CA ALA A 256 -16.82 24.47 -0.30
C ALA A 256 -17.70 24.69 -1.55
N GLY A 257 -18.50 25.79 -1.59
CA GLY A 257 -19.34 26.15 -2.73
C GLY A 257 -20.73 25.50 -2.75
N PHE A 258 -21.14 24.86 -1.67
CA PHE A 258 -22.51 24.34 -1.54
C PHE A 258 -23.51 25.44 -1.16
N SER A 259 -24.75 25.22 -1.50
CA SER A 259 -25.87 26.12 -1.22
C SER A 259 -27.16 25.33 -0.93
N GLY A 260 -28.25 26.00 -0.53
CA GLY A 260 -29.49 25.32 -0.20
C GLY A 260 -29.33 24.32 0.94
N ILE A 261 -28.48 24.66 1.93
CA ILE A 261 -28.17 23.82 3.05
C ILE A 261 -29.37 23.69 3.98
N THR A 262 -29.83 22.48 4.17
CA THR A 262 -31.00 22.17 5.01
C THR A 262 -30.65 21.12 6.03
N PHE A 263 -30.91 21.41 7.30
CA PHE A 263 -30.81 20.47 8.40
C PHE A 263 -32.16 19.79 8.58
N HIS A 264 -32.17 18.47 8.65
CA HIS A 264 -33.34 17.64 8.85
C HIS A 264 -33.25 17.03 10.25
N ASP A 265 -34.22 17.38 11.10
CA ASP A 265 -34.29 16.78 12.44
C ASP A 265 -34.66 15.32 12.33
N ILE A 266 -33.87 14.48 12.97
CA ILE A 266 -34.10 13.05 13.07
C ILE A 266 -34.35 12.73 14.55
N ALA A 267 -35.58 12.39 14.89
CA ALA A 267 -35.84 11.69 16.13
C ALA A 267 -35.15 10.32 16.07
N THR A 268 -34.09 10.14 16.82
CA THR A 268 -33.50 8.82 17.05
C THR A 268 -34.42 8.07 18.00
N GLU A 269 -35.29 7.22 17.45
CA GLU A 269 -36.04 6.24 18.26
C GLU A 269 -35.09 5.10 18.66
N SER A 270 -34.10 5.38 19.52
CA SER A 270 -33.35 4.31 20.12
C SER A 270 -33.95 4.02 21.50
N GLN A 271 -34.64 2.91 21.59
CA GLN A 271 -35.12 2.35 22.87
C GLN A 271 -34.03 1.56 23.62
N ARG A 272 -32.74 1.87 23.37
CA ARG A 272 -31.62 1.13 23.96
C ARG A 272 -31.15 1.82 25.22
N ASN A 273 -31.11 1.08 26.33
CA ASN A 273 -30.39 1.46 27.58
C ASN A 273 -28.86 1.32 27.42
N GLN A 274 -28.31 1.70 26.28
CA GLN A 274 -26.89 1.58 25.96
C GLN A 274 -26.32 2.96 25.65
N ASP A 275 -25.00 3.11 25.87
CA ASP A 275 -24.26 4.30 25.44
C ASP A 275 -24.18 4.33 23.90
N LEU A 276 -25.01 5.14 23.28
CA LEU A 276 -25.03 5.32 21.84
C LEU A 276 -23.90 6.23 21.34
N GLY A 277 -23.14 6.86 22.25
CA GLY A 277 -22.04 7.74 21.91
C GLY A 277 -22.44 8.80 20.89
N MET A 278 -21.70 8.87 19.79
CA MET A 278 -21.92 9.79 18.68
C MET A 278 -23.23 9.57 17.91
N MET A 279 -23.85 8.43 18.09
CA MET A 279 -25.09 8.06 17.36
C MET A 279 -26.36 8.49 18.11
N GLU A 280 -26.24 9.04 19.34
CA GLU A 280 -27.38 9.38 20.17
C GLU A 280 -28.22 10.52 19.56
N ARG A 281 -27.57 11.56 19.05
CA ARG A 281 -28.23 12.66 18.35
C ARG A 281 -27.44 13.08 17.13
N ARG A 282 -28.09 13.09 15.96
CA ARG A 282 -27.46 13.37 14.68
C ARG A 282 -28.27 14.34 13.85
N HIS A 283 -27.59 15.09 12.98
CA HIS A 283 -28.19 15.88 11.94
C HIS A 283 -28.03 15.19 10.58
N ILE A 284 -29.11 15.07 9.83
CA ILE A 284 -29.00 14.87 8.39
C ILE A 284 -28.97 16.24 7.73
N VAL A 285 -27.91 16.51 6.99
CA VAL A 285 -27.71 17.77 6.31
C VAL A 285 -27.69 17.53 4.81
N THR A 286 -28.54 18.19 4.08
CA THR A 286 -28.52 18.19 2.62
C THR A 286 -28.04 19.52 2.08
N ALA A 287 -27.25 19.48 1.00
CA ALA A 287 -26.81 20.67 0.31
C ALA A 287 -26.69 20.40 -1.20
N VAL A 288 -26.76 21.48 -1.99
CA VAL A 288 -26.73 21.42 -3.44
C VAL A 288 -25.52 22.17 -3.95
N ILE A 289 -24.85 21.63 -4.95
CA ILE A 289 -23.76 22.33 -5.63
C ILE A 289 -24.29 23.08 -6.85
N LYS A 290 -24.26 24.43 -6.80
CA LYS A 290 -24.58 25.28 -7.93
C LYS A 290 -23.32 25.59 -8.69
N LYS A 291 -23.01 24.80 -9.69
CA LYS A 291 -21.89 25.04 -10.62
C LYS A 291 -22.37 24.86 -12.06
N GLU A 292 -21.68 25.45 -12.99
CA GLU A 292 -21.82 25.06 -14.38
C GLU A 292 -21.17 23.68 -14.56
N TRP A 293 -21.64 22.93 -15.57
CA TRP A 293 -20.90 21.74 -15.99
C TRP A 293 -19.45 22.18 -16.12
N ALA A 294 -18.57 21.44 -15.48
CA ALA A 294 -17.14 21.66 -15.76
C ALA A 294 -17.10 21.73 -17.27
N THR A 295 -16.97 22.94 -17.81
CA THR A 295 -16.94 23.08 -19.24
C THR A 295 -16.00 21.99 -19.64
N THR A 296 -16.54 20.90 -20.21
CA THR A 296 -15.77 20.21 -21.20
C THR A 296 -15.34 21.38 -22.04
N LYS A 297 -14.15 21.95 -21.73
CA LYS A 297 -13.42 22.81 -22.68
C LYS A 297 -13.60 21.99 -23.89
N ALA A 298 -14.56 22.46 -24.76
CA ALA A 298 -15.17 21.68 -25.82
C ALA A 298 -14.02 20.90 -26.34
N ARG A 299 -13.97 19.57 -26.27
CA ARG A 299 -12.79 18.77 -26.54
C ARG A 299 -12.02 19.43 -27.69
N GLY A 300 -11.58 20.61 -27.39
CA GLY A 300 -10.51 21.27 -28.07
C GLY A 300 -9.44 20.34 -27.67
N GLN A 301 -9.25 19.26 -28.49
CA GLN A 301 -8.28 18.22 -28.41
C GLN A 301 -7.45 18.41 -27.14
N GLU A 302 -7.82 17.72 -26.00
CA GLU A 302 -6.94 17.71 -24.82
C GLU A 302 -5.60 17.44 -25.44
N ARG A 303 -4.71 18.43 -25.42
CA ARG A 303 -3.41 18.31 -26.10
C ARG A 303 -2.88 16.95 -25.70
N ALA A 304 -2.81 16.05 -26.66
CA ALA A 304 -2.40 14.68 -26.41
C ALA A 304 -1.16 14.74 -25.55
N LYS A 305 -1.19 14.14 -24.36
CA LYS A 305 -0.05 14.15 -23.44
C LYS A 305 1.16 13.63 -24.20
N HIS A 306 2.20 14.40 -24.26
CA HIS A 306 3.42 14.03 -24.95
C HIS A 306 4.34 13.27 -23.99
N VAL A 307 4.55 12.00 -24.23
CA VAL A 307 5.35 11.10 -23.40
C VAL A 307 6.63 10.72 -24.15
N ALA A 308 7.78 10.92 -23.50
CA ALA A 308 9.04 10.36 -23.97
C ALA A 308 9.18 8.93 -23.41
N VAL A 309 9.28 7.92 -24.28
CA VAL A 309 9.50 6.53 -23.88
C VAL A 309 10.99 6.23 -24.02
N ILE A 310 11.67 5.92 -22.93
CA ILE A 310 13.10 5.65 -22.91
C ILE A 310 13.30 4.13 -22.81
N LEU A 311 14.11 3.60 -23.71
CA LEU A 311 14.39 2.17 -23.87
C LEU A 311 15.91 1.95 -23.91
N GLY A 312 16.36 0.72 -23.74
CA GLY A 312 17.72 0.31 -24.06
C GLY A 312 18.11 0.61 -25.51
N ASP A 313 19.40 0.66 -25.80
CA ASP A 313 19.95 0.96 -27.13
C ASP A 313 20.30 -0.33 -27.89
N PRO A 314 19.50 -0.75 -28.91
CA PRO A 314 19.79 -1.97 -29.66
C PRO A 314 21.13 -1.97 -30.41
N ALA A 315 21.77 -0.80 -30.58
CA ALA A 315 23.07 -0.66 -31.22
C ALA A 315 24.25 -0.83 -30.24
N LYS A 316 23.97 -0.93 -28.94
CA LYS A 316 24.99 -1.11 -27.89
C LYS A 316 25.05 -2.55 -27.44
N PRO A 317 26.23 -3.03 -27.00
CA PRO A 317 26.34 -4.36 -26.40
C PRO A 317 25.48 -4.47 -25.14
N ASP A 318 24.86 -5.64 -24.93
CA ASP A 318 24.20 -6.02 -23.70
C ASP A 318 25.02 -7.14 -23.01
N ALA A 319 25.74 -6.78 -21.98
CA ALA A 319 26.65 -7.71 -21.28
C ALA A 319 25.93 -8.81 -20.47
N LEU A 320 24.63 -8.68 -20.25
CA LEU A 320 23.84 -9.69 -19.51
C LEU A 320 23.45 -10.87 -20.40
N LYS A 321 23.34 -10.65 -21.71
CA LYS A 321 22.92 -11.66 -22.67
C LYS A 321 24.08 -12.51 -23.18
N PRO A 322 23.85 -13.80 -23.47
CA PRO A 322 24.88 -14.65 -24.06
C PRO A 322 25.38 -14.17 -25.42
N SER A 323 24.51 -13.58 -26.22
CA SER A 323 24.82 -12.99 -27.54
C SER A 323 25.50 -11.62 -27.44
N CYS A 324 25.51 -10.99 -26.27
CA CYS A 324 25.91 -9.60 -26.05
C CYS A 324 25.15 -8.59 -26.94
N THR A 325 23.96 -8.93 -27.45
CA THR A 325 23.13 -8.08 -28.32
C THR A 325 21.67 -8.30 -28.02
N PHE A 326 20.83 -7.34 -28.40
CA PHE A 326 19.38 -7.53 -28.44
C PHE A 326 19.02 -8.69 -29.39
N ASP A 327 18.04 -9.49 -28.99
CA ASP A 327 17.56 -10.63 -29.72
C ASP A 327 16.11 -10.45 -30.20
N ASP A 328 15.56 -11.47 -30.85
CA ASP A 328 14.21 -11.41 -31.43
C ASP A 328 13.12 -11.21 -30.35
N ASP A 329 13.34 -11.68 -29.12
CA ASP A 329 12.38 -11.51 -28.03
C ASP A 329 12.34 -10.06 -27.50
N ASP A 330 13.49 -9.38 -27.46
CA ASP A 330 13.54 -7.94 -27.12
C ASP A 330 12.77 -7.12 -28.15
N PHE A 331 13.03 -7.36 -29.45
CA PHE A 331 12.33 -6.65 -30.51
C PHE A 331 10.83 -6.94 -30.49
N TYR A 332 10.43 -8.21 -30.24
CA TYR A 332 9.04 -8.57 -30.08
C TYR A 332 8.40 -7.80 -28.90
N THR A 333 9.04 -7.79 -27.74
CA THR A 333 8.57 -7.08 -26.54
C THR A 333 8.40 -5.57 -26.80
N ILE A 334 9.40 -4.93 -27.43
CA ILE A 334 9.35 -3.52 -27.82
C ILE A 334 8.19 -3.25 -28.79
N ASP A 335 7.95 -4.11 -29.75
CA ASP A 335 6.89 -3.93 -30.75
C ASP A 335 5.49 -4.14 -30.12
N GLN A 336 5.32 -5.10 -29.22
CA GLN A 336 4.07 -5.29 -28.47
C GLN A 336 3.77 -4.06 -27.57
N MET A 337 4.77 -3.55 -26.87
CA MET A 337 4.64 -2.32 -26.08
C MET A 337 4.25 -1.13 -26.95
N LYS A 338 4.91 -0.91 -28.09
CA LYS A 338 4.55 0.16 -29.02
C LYS A 338 3.13 0.00 -29.57
N ALA A 339 2.69 -1.23 -29.83
CA ALA A 339 1.33 -1.51 -30.27
C ALA A 339 0.32 -1.14 -29.18
N ALA A 340 0.53 -1.59 -27.94
CA ALA A 340 -0.31 -1.27 -26.80
C ALA A 340 -0.37 0.25 -26.52
N LEU A 341 0.74 0.95 -26.59
CA LEU A 341 0.78 2.40 -26.40
C LEU A 341 0.01 3.17 -27.48
N ARG A 342 -0.05 2.68 -28.73
CA ARG A 342 -0.83 3.29 -29.82
C ARG A 342 -2.33 3.25 -29.57
N GLU A 343 -2.82 2.30 -28.78
CA GLU A 343 -4.24 2.18 -28.41
C GLU A 343 -4.68 3.21 -27.37
N LEU A 344 -3.72 3.87 -26.70
CA LEU A 344 -4.02 4.87 -25.67
C LEU A 344 -4.44 6.18 -26.31
N ALA A 345 -5.75 6.43 -26.38
CA ALA A 345 -6.29 7.70 -26.84
C ALA A 345 -5.85 8.86 -25.94
N GLY A 346 -5.47 9.98 -26.54
CA GLY A 346 -5.04 11.18 -25.81
C GLY A 346 -3.56 11.21 -25.44
N TYR A 347 -2.75 10.31 -25.98
CA TYR A 347 -1.31 10.27 -25.80
C TYR A 347 -0.57 10.35 -27.13
N ARG A 348 0.60 10.98 -27.10
CA ARG A 348 1.58 11.00 -28.18
C ARG A 348 2.92 10.55 -27.62
N PHE A 349 3.57 9.60 -28.27
CA PHE A 349 4.81 9.01 -27.81
C PHE A 349 5.99 9.39 -28.67
N THR A 350 7.13 9.68 -28.05
CA THR A 350 8.44 9.83 -28.69
C THR A 350 9.38 8.81 -28.07
N TYR A 351 9.91 7.90 -28.89
CA TYR A 351 10.79 6.83 -28.42
C TYR A 351 12.25 7.25 -28.49
N LEU A 352 12.97 7.05 -27.38
CA LEU A 352 14.38 7.38 -27.20
C LEU A 352 15.13 6.09 -26.90
N CYS A 353 15.75 5.51 -27.92
CA CYS A 353 16.54 4.27 -27.86
C CYS A 353 17.97 4.44 -28.37
N LYS A 354 18.44 5.69 -28.63
CA LYS A 354 19.81 5.99 -29.06
C LYS A 354 20.55 6.70 -27.93
N HIS A 355 21.35 5.98 -27.20
CA HIS A 355 22.01 6.53 -26.02
C HIS A 355 23.12 7.54 -26.35
N ASP A 356 23.72 7.47 -27.51
CA ASP A 356 24.71 8.47 -27.97
C ASP A 356 24.13 9.88 -28.08
N THR A 357 22.83 10.01 -28.36
CA THR A 357 22.12 11.29 -28.47
C THR A 357 21.17 11.58 -27.34
N LEU A 358 20.98 10.63 -26.38
CA LEU A 358 19.95 10.71 -25.35
C LEU A 358 19.99 12.03 -24.55
N VAL A 359 21.19 12.47 -24.15
CA VAL A 359 21.36 13.72 -23.38
C VAL A 359 20.88 14.95 -24.19
N GLN A 360 21.25 15.03 -25.48
CA GLN A 360 20.81 16.12 -26.34
C GLN A 360 19.31 16.05 -26.62
N ASP A 361 18.77 14.86 -26.80
CA ASP A 361 17.36 14.66 -27.10
C ASP A 361 16.48 14.98 -25.87
N LEU A 362 16.88 14.60 -24.67
CA LEU A 362 16.23 15.01 -23.43
C LEU A 362 16.30 16.53 -23.24
N SER A 363 17.44 17.16 -23.50
CA SER A 363 17.59 18.63 -23.46
C SER A 363 16.60 19.32 -24.39
N LYS A 364 16.39 18.80 -25.62
CA LYS A 364 15.42 19.35 -26.59
C LYS A 364 13.97 19.14 -26.15
N LEU A 365 13.71 18.12 -25.35
CA LEU A 365 12.37 17.74 -24.87
C LEU A 365 11.98 18.43 -23.56
N LYS A 366 12.91 19.07 -22.86
CA LYS A 366 12.64 19.87 -21.66
C LYS A 366 11.50 20.87 -21.90
N GLY A 367 10.46 20.80 -21.08
CA GLY A 367 9.25 21.63 -21.19
C GLY A 367 8.34 21.34 -22.40
N LYS A 368 8.64 20.31 -23.21
CA LYS A 368 7.84 19.89 -24.37
C LYS A 368 7.15 18.55 -24.19
N VAL A 369 7.60 17.73 -23.25
CA VAL A 369 6.96 16.48 -22.82
C VAL A 369 6.27 16.69 -21.49
N ASP A 370 5.18 15.98 -21.27
CA ASP A 370 4.46 16.01 -20.02
C ASP A 370 5.17 15.14 -18.96
N TYR A 371 5.73 14.01 -19.39
CA TYR A 371 6.61 13.14 -18.60
C TYR A 371 7.36 12.14 -19.47
N ALA A 372 8.34 11.47 -18.89
CA ALA A 372 9.02 10.33 -19.49
C ALA A 372 8.49 9.01 -18.91
N PHE A 373 8.25 8.04 -19.76
CA PHE A 373 8.02 6.65 -19.40
C PHE A 373 9.36 5.93 -19.49
N ASN A 374 10.00 5.75 -18.34
CA ASN A 374 11.31 5.12 -18.26
C ASN A 374 11.18 3.59 -18.22
N LEU A 375 11.56 2.93 -19.29
CA LEU A 375 11.58 1.49 -19.46
C LEU A 375 13.00 0.98 -19.75
N CYS A 376 14.03 1.79 -19.45
CA CYS A 376 15.41 1.44 -19.69
C CYS A 376 15.98 0.67 -18.47
N ASP A 377 15.61 -0.58 -18.34
CA ASP A 377 16.13 -1.50 -17.33
C ASP A 377 17.53 -2.05 -17.68
N GLU A 378 17.96 -1.95 -18.94
CA GLU A 378 19.33 -2.28 -19.35
C GLU A 378 20.36 -1.24 -18.85
N GLY A 379 19.90 -0.05 -18.44
CA GLY A 379 20.76 1.05 -18.03
C GLY A 379 21.33 1.88 -19.19
N PHE A 380 21.92 3.01 -18.87
CA PHE A 380 22.51 3.91 -19.86
C PHE A 380 23.66 3.23 -20.62
N ASN A 381 23.61 3.18 -21.95
CA ASN A 381 24.49 2.40 -22.83
C ASN A 381 24.44 0.89 -22.60
N ASN A 382 23.33 0.37 -22.14
CA ASN A 382 23.11 -1.03 -21.77
C ASN A 382 24.14 -1.52 -20.73
N ASP A 383 24.53 -0.63 -19.84
CA ASP A 383 25.41 -0.94 -18.72
C ASP A 383 24.55 -0.95 -17.44
N PRO A 384 24.27 -2.11 -16.83
CA PRO A 384 23.40 -2.21 -15.67
C PRO A 384 23.84 -1.35 -14.46
N ARG A 385 25.16 -1.06 -14.38
CA ARG A 385 25.69 -0.15 -13.35
C ARG A 385 25.29 1.31 -13.56
N LYS A 386 24.78 1.62 -14.76
CA LYS A 386 24.34 2.96 -15.16
C LYS A 386 22.83 3.07 -15.28
N GLU A 387 22.08 2.14 -14.72
CA GLU A 387 20.63 2.20 -14.71
C GLU A 387 20.13 3.49 -14.05
N LEU A 388 20.70 3.87 -12.92
CA LEU A 388 20.40 5.10 -12.20
C LEU A 388 20.69 6.39 -13.00
N HIS A 389 21.51 6.34 -14.06
CA HIS A 389 21.88 7.52 -14.83
C HIS A 389 20.72 8.08 -15.66
N VAL A 390 19.81 7.21 -16.15
CA VAL A 390 18.65 7.66 -16.92
C VAL A 390 17.70 8.51 -16.06
N PRO A 391 17.21 8.06 -14.90
CA PRO A 391 16.40 8.92 -14.05
C PRO A 391 17.18 10.15 -13.52
N ALA A 392 18.48 10.04 -13.25
CA ALA A 392 19.30 11.21 -12.87
C ALA A 392 19.32 12.28 -13.96
N LEU A 393 19.45 11.90 -15.23
CA LEU A 393 19.36 12.84 -16.36
C LEU A 393 17.97 13.49 -16.44
N LEU A 394 16.90 12.72 -16.21
CA LEU A 394 15.55 13.25 -16.21
C LEU A 394 15.34 14.28 -15.09
N GLU A 395 15.91 14.05 -13.90
CA GLU A 395 15.91 15.04 -12.80
C GLU A 395 16.71 16.31 -13.17
N VAL A 396 17.89 16.16 -13.76
CA VAL A 396 18.70 17.32 -14.22
C VAL A 396 17.95 18.18 -15.24
N PHE A 397 17.12 17.57 -16.08
CA PHE A 397 16.32 18.28 -17.07
C PHE A 397 14.92 18.69 -16.57
N ASP A 398 14.58 18.47 -15.30
CA ASP A 398 13.25 18.72 -14.73
C ASP A 398 12.12 18.05 -15.56
N ILE A 399 12.35 16.83 -16.05
CA ILE A 399 11.34 16.03 -16.76
C ILE A 399 10.74 15.04 -15.77
N PRO A 400 9.44 15.13 -15.42
CA PRO A 400 8.78 14.10 -14.60
C PRO A 400 8.88 12.74 -15.28
N TYR A 401 9.00 11.66 -14.52
CA TYR A 401 9.18 10.33 -15.09
C TYR A 401 8.56 9.24 -14.20
N THR A 402 8.32 8.07 -14.80
CA THR A 402 7.86 6.86 -14.10
C THR A 402 9.03 6.03 -13.61
N GLY A 403 8.80 5.28 -12.54
CA GLY A 403 9.80 4.42 -11.91
C GLY A 403 10.58 5.12 -10.80
N SER A 404 11.39 4.35 -10.12
CA SER A 404 12.15 4.78 -8.94
C SER A 404 13.25 5.79 -9.29
N GLY A 405 13.60 6.61 -8.31
CA GLY A 405 14.66 7.62 -8.46
C GLY A 405 16.07 7.02 -8.45
N PRO A 406 17.09 7.82 -8.83
CA PRO A 406 18.46 7.32 -8.92
C PRO A 406 19.02 6.82 -7.59
N GLN A 407 18.60 7.39 -6.45
CA GLN A 407 19.01 6.94 -5.12
C GLN A 407 18.45 5.55 -4.80
N SER A 408 17.17 5.32 -5.05
CA SER A 408 16.52 4.03 -4.85
C SER A 408 17.17 2.95 -5.71
N LEU A 409 17.44 3.24 -6.99
CA LEU A 409 18.15 2.32 -7.90
C LEU A 409 19.55 1.99 -7.39
N ALA A 410 20.32 3.02 -6.95
CA ALA A 410 21.67 2.82 -6.42
C ALA A 410 21.66 1.93 -5.15
N PHE A 411 20.73 2.14 -4.24
CA PHE A 411 20.62 1.33 -3.01
C PHE A 411 20.21 -0.11 -3.33
N CYS A 412 19.23 -0.29 -4.19
CA CYS A 412 18.71 -1.61 -4.49
C CYS A 412 19.64 -2.45 -5.36
N TYR A 413 20.56 -1.82 -6.10
CA TYR A 413 21.58 -2.50 -6.89
C TYR A 413 22.60 -3.24 -6.01
N ASP A 414 22.80 -2.80 -4.75
CA ASP A 414 23.68 -3.44 -3.77
C ASP A 414 22.88 -4.32 -2.79
N LYS A 415 22.96 -5.64 -2.97
CA LYS A 415 22.19 -6.63 -2.17
C LYS A 415 22.53 -6.56 -0.69
N SER A 416 23.78 -6.26 -0.34
CA SER A 416 24.22 -6.16 1.06
C SER A 416 23.65 -4.94 1.76
N LEU A 417 23.47 -3.81 1.05
CA LEU A 417 22.84 -2.61 1.58
C LEU A 417 21.33 -2.83 1.82
N VAL A 418 20.62 -3.37 0.83
CA VAL A 418 19.19 -3.72 0.98
C VAL A 418 18.97 -4.65 2.16
N ARG A 419 19.80 -5.71 2.25
CA ARG A 419 19.76 -6.66 3.36
C ARG A 419 20.02 -5.98 4.71
N GLY A 420 20.98 -5.05 4.78
CA GLY A 420 21.28 -4.28 5.98
C GLY A 420 20.08 -3.43 6.44
N VAL A 421 19.44 -2.74 5.52
CA VAL A 421 18.22 -1.95 5.79
C VAL A 421 17.07 -2.86 6.25
N ALA A 422 16.82 -3.96 5.55
CA ALA A 422 15.79 -4.92 5.92
C ALA A 422 16.02 -5.49 7.34
N LYS A 423 17.25 -5.86 7.67
CA LYS A 423 17.62 -6.36 9.00
C LYS A 423 17.39 -5.32 10.11
N GLU A 424 17.74 -4.05 9.85
CA GLU A 424 17.48 -2.94 10.78
C GLU A 424 15.99 -2.74 11.04
N MET A 425 15.16 -2.99 10.02
CA MET A 425 13.70 -2.92 10.14
C MET A 425 13.07 -4.18 10.77
N GLY A 426 13.87 -5.16 11.19
CA GLY A 426 13.38 -6.44 11.72
C GLY A 426 12.75 -7.36 10.66
N ILE A 427 13.04 -7.12 9.39
CA ILE A 427 12.57 -7.95 8.28
C ILE A 427 13.51 -9.16 8.13
N PRO A 428 12.98 -10.39 8.05
CA PRO A 428 13.82 -11.57 7.92
C PRO A 428 14.63 -11.56 6.63
N VAL A 429 15.94 -11.79 6.76
CA VAL A 429 16.88 -11.91 5.65
C VAL A 429 17.75 -13.16 5.86
N PRO A 430 18.33 -13.76 4.81
CA PRO A 430 19.27 -14.86 4.96
C PRO A 430 20.48 -14.46 5.81
N ASP A 431 21.09 -15.39 6.53
CA ASP A 431 22.41 -15.16 7.07
C ASP A 431 23.41 -14.98 5.94
N ALA A 432 24.31 -14.01 6.07
CA ALA A 432 25.23 -13.69 4.98
C ALA A 432 26.57 -13.17 5.46
N CYS A 433 27.58 -13.41 4.64
CA CYS A 433 28.93 -12.88 4.74
C CYS A 433 29.28 -12.09 3.49
N PHE A 434 29.73 -10.85 3.66
CA PHE A 434 30.17 -9.98 2.57
C PHE A 434 31.68 -10.16 2.35
N ILE A 435 32.07 -10.46 1.11
CA ILE A 435 33.46 -10.68 0.72
C ILE A 435 33.94 -9.52 -0.16
N THR A 436 34.95 -8.78 0.30
CA THR A 436 35.54 -7.70 -0.47
C THR A 436 36.48 -8.21 -1.56
N PRO A 437 36.79 -7.41 -2.58
CA PRO A 437 37.76 -7.83 -3.63
C PRO A 437 39.13 -8.21 -3.11
N GLY A 438 39.56 -7.68 -1.97
CA GLY A 438 40.88 -7.92 -1.36
C GLY A 438 40.98 -9.16 -0.47
N ASP A 439 39.82 -9.72 -0.08
CA ASP A 439 39.79 -10.84 0.85
C ASP A 439 40.33 -12.12 0.19
N ARG A 440 41.30 -12.77 0.84
CA ARG A 440 41.92 -14.01 0.36
C ARG A 440 41.63 -15.21 1.25
N THR A 441 41.15 -14.97 2.45
CA THR A 441 40.75 -16.00 3.41
C THR A 441 39.32 -15.71 3.83
N TYR A 442 38.46 -16.74 3.83
CA TYR A 442 37.03 -16.60 4.10
C TYR A 442 36.66 -17.49 5.30
N ASP A 443 36.30 -16.87 6.40
CA ASP A 443 35.52 -17.50 7.45
C ASP A 443 34.11 -16.97 7.34
N VAL A 444 33.23 -17.77 6.78
CA VAL A 444 31.84 -17.34 6.56
C VAL A 444 30.99 -17.48 7.80
N GLY A 445 31.44 -18.21 8.83
CA GLY A 445 30.71 -18.38 10.10
C GLY A 445 29.31 -18.97 9.98
N MET A 446 28.98 -19.55 8.81
CA MET A 446 27.65 -20.06 8.48
C MET A 446 27.65 -21.56 8.26
N ARG A 447 26.48 -22.19 8.43
CA ARG A 447 26.27 -23.59 8.10
C ARG A 447 26.17 -23.78 6.59
N LEU A 448 26.79 -24.83 6.08
CA LEU A 448 26.63 -25.27 4.69
C LEU A 448 25.32 -26.06 4.53
N PRO A 449 24.68 -26.03 3.34
CA PRO A 449 25.15 -25.38 2.12
C PRO A 449 24.94 -23.87 2.11
N VAL A 450 25.77 -23.16 1.35
CA VAL A 450 25.67 -21.72 1.09
C VAL A 450 25.58 -21.44 -0.41
N ILE A 451 25.05 -20.27 -0.77
CA ILE A 451 25.06 -19.77 -2.14
C ILE A 451 25.98 -18.55 -2.24
N VAL A 452 26.80 -18.51 -3.27
CA VAL A 452 27.68 -17.36 -3.57
C VAL A 452 27.12 -16.61 -4.77
N LYS A 453 26.95 -15.31 -4.61
CA LYS A 453 26.42 -14.43 -5.67
C LYS A 453 27.19 -13.12 -5.74
N PRO A 454 27.20 -12.44 -6.90
CA PRO A 454 27.67 -11.06 -6.97
C PRO A 454 26.85 -10.19 -6.03
N ASN A 455 27.52 -9.30 -5.27
CA ASN A 455 26.81 -8.37 -4.38
C ASN A 455 26.00 -7.33 -5.17
N ALA A 456 26.53 -6.90 -6.31
CA ALA A 456 25.88 -5.97 -7.23
C ALA A 456 25.55 -6.70 -8.54
N GLY A 457 24.36 -6.42 -9.09
CA GLY A 457 23.91 -6.96 -10.38
C GLY A 457 22.48 -7.46 -10.36
N ASP A 458 21.93 -7.53 -11.57
CA ASP A 458 20.56 -7.95 -11.87
C ASP A 458 20.51 -9.23 -12.71
N SER A 459 19.29 -9.66 -13.06
CA SER A 459 19.01 -10.76 -14.01
C SER A 459 19.67 -12.09 -13.65
N SER A 460 19.96 -12.33 -12.36
CA SER A 460 20.67 -13.52 -11.86
C SER A 460 22.07 -13.72 -12.47
N TYR A 461 22.68 -12.63 -13.01
CA TYR A 461 23.99 -12.71 -13.61
C TYR A 461 25.04 -13.26 -12.63
N GLY A 462 25.76 -14.30 -13.03
CA GLY A 462 26.73 -14.99 -12.18
C GLY A 462 26.14 -15.97 -11.17
N ILE A 463 24.80 -16.16 -11.14
CA ILE A 463 24.15 -17.15 -10.27
C ILE A 463 23.74 -18.36 -11.12
N THR A 464 24.38 -19.50 -10.89
CA THR A 464 24.13 -20.76 -11.61
C THR A 464 23.98 -21.90 -10.61
N GLN A 465 23.63 -23.10 -11.08
CA GLN A 465 23.65 -24.30 -10.23
C GLN A 465 24.99 -24.50 -9.52
N ARG A 466 26.11 -24.00 -10.09
CA ARG A 466 27.44 -24.08 -9.50
C ARG A 466 27.71 -23.01 -8.42
N SER A 467 26.78 -22.12 -8.19
CA SER A 467 26.93 -21.08 -7.15
C SER A 467 26.66 -21.61 -5.74
N ILE A 468 26.21 -22.86 -5.60
CA ILE A 468 25.94 -23.51 -4.31
C ILE A 468 27.15 -24.30 -3.89
N ALA A 469 27.56 -24.14 -2.64
CA ALA A 469 28.69 -24.86 -2.03
C ALA A 469 28.21 -25.66 -0.82
N HIS A 470 28.52 -26.95 -0.82
CA HIS A 470 28.21 -27.90 0.26
C HIS A 470 29.41 -28.18 1.15
N THR A 471 30.63 -27.84 0.70
CA THR A 471 31.87 -27.95 1.45
C THR A 471 32.68 -26.65 1.37
N ILE A 472 33.70 -26.52 2.24
CA ILE A 472 34.58 -25.34 2.22
C ILE A 472 35.45 -25.32 0.95
N GLU A 473 35.83 -26.48 0.44
CA GLU A 473 36.57 -26.62 -0.82
C GLU A 473 35.70 -26.10 -1.99
N GLU A 474 34.46 -26.55 -2.09
CA GLU A 474 33.52 -26.08 -3.09
C GLU A 474 33.30 -24.56 -2.98
N LEU A 475 33.17 -24.01 -1.77
CA LEU A 475 33.02 -22.58 -1.55
C LEU A 475 34.23 -21.81 -2.12
N SER A 476 35.44 -22.28 -1.88
CA SER A 476 36.66 -21.69 -2.44
C SER A 476 36.65 -21.71 -3.97
N ASP A 477 36.24 -22.83 -4.56
CA ASP A 477 36.19 -23.01 -6.02
C ASP A 477 35.12 -22.09 -6.65
N VAL A 478 33.95 -21.99 -6.04
CA VAL A 478 32.88 -21.08 -6.49
C VAL A 478 33.31 -19.62 -6.45
N ILE A 479 33.92 -19.18 -5.36
CA ILE A 479 34.45 -17.81 -5.22
C ILE A 479 35.50 -17.51 -6.29
N ASN A 480 36.44 -18.43 -6.50
CA ASN A 480 37.49 -18.27 -7.49
C ASN A 480 36.94 -18.26 -8.92
N SER A 481 35.95 -19.12 -9.22
CA SER A 481 35.28 -19.18 -10.49
C SER A 481 34.55 -17.87 -10.79
N LEU A 482 33.76 -17.36 -9.84
CA LEU A 482 33.05 -16.09 -9.98
C LEU A 482 34.01 -14.92 -10.17
N ARG A 483 35.10 -14.86 -9.41
CA ARG A 483 36.13 -13.83 -9.58
C ARG A 483 36.83 -13.88 -10.94
N THR A 484 37.05 -15.06 -11.46
CA THR A 484 37.64 -15.24 -12.79
C THR A 484 36.69 -14.78 -13.88
N THR A 485 35.40 -15.07 -13.74
CA THR A 485 34.37 -14.75 -14.73
C THR A 485 33.96 -13.27 -14.68
N LEU A 486 33.77 -12.71 -13.48
CA LEU A 486 33.21 -11.38 -13.26
C LEU A 486 34.29 -10.29 -13.05
N GLY A 487 35.55 -10.72 -12.87
CA GLY A 487 36.68 -9.86 -12.49
C GLY A 487 36.87 -9.76 -10.98
N TYR A 488 38.13 -9.67 -10.58
CA TYR A 488 38.55 -9.65 -9.18
C TYR A 488 38.13 -8.38 -8.41
N ASN A 489 37.64 -7.36 -9.08
CA ASN A 489 37.19 -6.13 -8.45
C ASN A 489 35.71 -6.19 -8.00
N GLN A 490 35.05 -7.33 -8.13
CA GLN A 490 33.65 -7.52 -7.71
C GLN A 490 33.60 -8.01 -6.26
N SER A 491 32.75 -7.37 -5.45
CA SER A 491 32.36 -7.88 -4.15
C SER A 491 31.38 -9.03 -4.31
N LEU A 492 31.49 -10.03 -3.46
CA LEU A 492 30.61 -11.19 -3.44
C LEU A 492 29.83 -11.23 -2.13
N LEU A 493 28.67 -11.83 -2.19
CA LEU A 493 27.81 -12.12 -1.05
C LEU A 493 27.66 -13.63 -0.94
N VAL A 494 28.05 -14.20 0.20
CA VAL A 494 27.80 -15.60 0.55
C VAL A 494 26.60 -15.62 1.48
N GLU A 495 25.56 -16.35 1.11
CA GLU A 495 24.33 -16.47 1.92
C GLU A 495 24.03 -17.93 2.24
N GLU A 496 23.30 -18.17 3.34
CA GLU A 496 22.71 -19.48 3.58
C GLU A 496 21.85 -19.89 2.38
N PHE A 497 21.96 -21.14 1.96
CA PHE A 497 21.13 -21.65 0.86
C PHE A 497 19.76 -22.08 1.40
N LEU A 498 18.73 -21.34 1.07
CA LEU A 498 17.36 -21.63 1.45
C LEU A 498 16.75 -22.69 0.53
N THR A 499 15.99 -23.62 1.08
CA THR A 499 15.47 -24.79 0.34
C THR A 499 13.97 -24.75 0.06
N GLY A 500 13.25 -23.77 0.64
CA GLY A 500 11.81 -23.61 0.45
C GLY A 500 11.43 -22.96 -0.87
N LYS A 501 10.18 -22.51 -0.95
CA LYS A 501 9.59 -21.87 -2.14
C LYS A 501 10.25 -20.53 -2.44
N ASP A 502 10.56 -20.28 -3.72
CA ASP A 502 10.83 -18.93 -4.21
C ASP A 502 9.51 -18.23 -4.52
N ILE A 503 9.32 -17.04 -3.98
CA ILE A 503 8.13 -16.24 -4.19
C ILE A 503 8.49 -14.80 -4.58
N SER A 504 7.67 -14.19 -5.42
CA SER A 504 7.83 -12.80 -5.82
C SER A 504 6.56 -12.02 -5.54
N VAL A 505 6.73 -10.77 -5.06
CA VAL A 505 5.66 -9.83 -4.76
C VAL A 505 5.84 -8.57 -5.58
N GLY A 506 4.82 -8.22 -6.36
CA GLY A 506 4.79 -6.97 -7.13
C GLY A 506 3.97 -5.90 -6.41
N ILE A 507 4.45 -4.67 -6.43
CA ILE A 507 3.70 -3.50 -5.97
C ILE A 507 3.61 -2.51 -7.11
N ILE A 508 2.40 -1.95 -7.34
CA ILE A 508 2.15 -0.86 -8.29
C ILE A 508 1.50 0.30 -7.54
N GLY A 509 2.02 1.50 -7.73
CA GLY A 509 1.51 2.73 -7.12
C GLY A 509 2.54 3.45 -6.26
N ASN A 510 2.08 4.32 -5.37
CA ASN A 510 2.94 5.17 -4.53
C ASN A 510 2.42 5.25 -3.11
N PRO A 511 3.30 5.30 -2.07
CA PRO A 511 2.89 5.34 -0.66
C PRO A 511 2.01 6.56 -0.31
N SER A 512 2.27 7.70 -0.95
CA SER A 512 1.48 8.94 -0.78
C SER A 512 0.12 8.92 -1.50
N GLY A 513 -0.22 7.81 -2.18
CA GLY A 513 -1.43 7.65 -2.98
C GLY A 513 -2.02 6.26 -2.81
N TYR A 514 -2.06 5.51 -3.89
CA TYR A 514 -2.62 4.17 -3.94
C TYR A 514 -1.52 3.16 -4.29
N CYS A 515 -1.33 2.16 -3.44
CA CYS A 515 -0.48 0.99 -3.73
C CYS A 515 -1.35 -0.25 -3.90
N THR A 516 -1.19 -0.93 -5.03
CA THR A 516 -1.75 -2.27 -5.26
C THR A 516 -0.65 -3.29 -5.08
N VAL A 517 -0.84 -4.22 -4.17
CA VAL A 517 -0.04 -5.43 -4.12
C VAL A 517 -0.66 -6.42 -5.11
N LEU A 518 0.13 -6.87 -6.06
CA LEU A 518 -0.27 -7.86 -7.05
C LEU A 518 -0.34 -9.25 -6.40
N PRO A 519 -1.07 -10.21 -7.00
CA PRO A 519 -1.07 -11.59 -6.53
C PRO A 519 0.37 -12.13 -6.43
N ILE A 520 0.68 -12.77 -5.30
CA ILE A 520 2.01 -13.39 -5.09
C ILE A 520 2.15 -14.58 -6.03
N ILE A 521 3.29 -14.70 -6.68
CA ILE A 521 3.64 -15.87 -7.49
C ILE A 521 4.76 -16.67 -6.86
N GLU A 522 4.78 -17.96 -7.12
CA GLU A 522 5.86 -18.88 -6.74
C GLU A 522 6.47 -19.54 -7.98
N GLU A 523 7.75 -19.90 -7.92
CA GLU A 523 8.42 -20.68 -8.94
C GLU A 523 8.17 -22.18 -8.75
N ASP A 524 7.62 -22.83 -9.76
CA ASP A 524 7.36 -24.27 -9.75
C ASP A 524 8.56 -25.05 -10.29
N TYR A 525 9.25 -25.72 -9.39
CA TYR A 525 10.40 -26.56 -9.67
C TYR A 525 10.05 -28.03 -9.95
N SER A 526 8.77 -28.38 -10.05
CA SER A 526 8.33 -29.78 -10.19
C SER A 526 8.84 -30.49 -11.45
N ALA A 527 9.14 -29.71 -12.49
CA ALA A 527 9.68 -30.21 -13.75
C ALA A 527 11.21 -30.43 -13.73
N LEU A 528 11.91 -30.01 -12.65
CA LEU A 528 13.35 -30.20 -12.54
C LEU A 528 13.67 -31.62 -12.07
N PRO A 529 14.75 -32.23 -12.60
CA PRO A 529 15.35 -33.44 -12.05
C PRO A 529 15.65 -33.29 -10.54
N PRO A 530 15.42 -34.32 -9.73
CA PRO A 530 15.58 -34.25 -8.28
C PRO A 530 17.01 -33.92 -7.80
N GLU A 531 18.00 -34.29 -8.62
CA GLU A 531 19.42 -34.07 -8.35
C GLU A 531 19.87 -32.62 -8.58
N LEU A 532 19.06 -31.82 -9.28
CA LEU A 532 19.40 -30.42 -9.54
C LEU A 532 18.92 -29.52 -8.40
N PRO A 533 19.73 -28.55 -7.96
CA PRO A 533 19.33 -27.61 -6.96
C PRO A 533 18.16 -26.73 -7.46
N ARG A 534 17.21 -26.48 -6.59
CA ARG A 534 16.03 -25.65 -6.90
C ARG A 534 16.41 -24.19 -6.77
N ILE A 535 16.86 -23.59 -7.88
CA ILE A 535 17.18 -22.16 -7.99
C ILE A 535 16.68 -21.60 -9.30
N CYS A 536 16.23 -20.33 -9.31
CA CYS A 536 15.91 -19.57 -10.51
C CYS A 536 17.14 -18.70 -10.88
N GLY A 537 18.19 -19.37 -11.38
CA GLY A 537 19.46 -18.74 -11.72
C GLY A 537 19.51 -18.22 -13.17
N TYR A 538 20.75 -17.95 -13.63
CA TYR A 538 21.02 -17.50 -15.00
C TYR A 538 20.51 -18.48 -16.07
N GLU A 539 20.66 -19.80 -15.80
CA GLU A 539 20.22 -20.84 -16.71
C GLU A 539 18.71 -20.82 -16.98
N ALA A 540 17.90 -20.43 -16.00
CA ALA A 540 16.45 -20.36 -16.13
C ALA A 540 15.98 -19.19 -16.98
N LYS A 541 16.81 -18.16 -17.14
CA LYS A 541 16.46 -16.93 -17.84
C LYS A 541 17.06 -16.82 -19.25
N TRP A 542 18.22 -17.44 -19.47
CA TRP A 542 19.04 -17.17 -20.64
C TRP A 542 19.46 -18.41 -21.45
N LEU A 543 19.20 -19.63 -20.95
CA LEU A 543 19.64 -20.86 -21.61
C LEU A 543 18.45 -21.77 -21.93
N PRO A 544 17.82 -21.65 -23.13
CA PRO A 544 16.66 -22.46 -23.51
C PRO A 544 16.87 -23.96 -23.46
N ASP A 545 18.11 -24.42 -23.68
CA ASP A 545 18.48 -25.85 -23.64
C ASP A 545 18.71 -26.38 -22.21
N SER A 546 18.66 -25.49 -21.20
CA SER A 546 18.83 -25.88 -19.80
C SER A 546 17.58 -26.55 -19.24
N PRO A 547 17.72 -27.57 -18.37
CA PRO A 547 16.58 -28.10 -17.61
C PRO A 547 15.82 -27.01 -16.82
N TYR A 548 16.49 -25.96 -16.42
CA TYR A 548 15.93 -24.83 -15.68
C TYR A 548 14.97 -23.97 -16.50
N TRP A 549 15.00 -24.03 -17.82
CA TRP A 549 14.03 -23.37 -18.71
C TRP A 549 12.60 -23.87 -18.51
N LYS A 550 12.43 -25.04 -17.88
CA LYS A 550 11.12 -25.63 -17.57
C LYS A 550 10.46 -25.08 -16.31
N ILE A 551 11.14 -24.20 -15.58
CA ILE A 551 10.56 -23.54 -14.42
C ILE A 551 9.44 -22.62 -14.89
N VAL A 552 8.30 -22.69 -14.24
CA VAL A 552 7.15 -21.83 -14.54
C VAL A 552 6.69 -21.13 -13.26
N SER A 553 6.28 -19.88 -13.41
CA SER A 553 5.68 -19.13 -12.31
C SER A 553 4.18 -19.43 -12.22
N ARG A 554 3.67 -19.62 -11.01
CA ARG A 554 2.23 -19.85 -10.75
C ARG A 554 1.78 -19.04 -9.52
N PRO A 555 0.46 -18.84 -9.30
CA PRO A 555 -0.02 -18.26 -8.05
C PRO A 555 0.52 -19.03 -6.85
N ALA A 556 1.05 -18.29 -5.85
CA ALA A 556 1.64 -18.89 -4.67
C ALA A 556 0.56 -19.49 -3.75
N ASP A 557 0.85 -20.66 -3.22
CA ASP A 557 0.07 -21.30 -2.16
C ASP A 557 0.82 -21.13 -0.83
N LEU A 558 0.43 -20.11 -0.05
CA LEU A 558 1.09 -19.72 1.21
C LEU A 558 0.08 -19.72 2.37
N PRO A 559 0.53 -20.02 3.59
CA PRO A 559 -0.27 -19.75 4.78
C PRO A 559 -0.61 -18.26 4.89
N GLU A 560 -1.82 -17.94 5.30
CA GLU A 560 -2.32 -16.54 5.38
C GLU A 560 -1.40 -15.64 6.24
N GLU A 561 -0.82 -16.17 7.31
CA GLU A 561 0.12 -15.42 8.16
C GLU A 561 1.42 -15.09 7.43
N THR A 562 1.95 -16.01 6.64
CA THR A 562 3.14 -15.81 5.81
C THR A 562 2.88 -14.77 4.74
N GLU A 563 1.76 -14.86 4.03
CA GLU A 563 1.35 -13.88 3.02
C GLU A 563 1.24 -12.48 3.64
N ARG A 564 0.53 -12.33 4.77
CA ARG A 564 0.40 -11.06 5.48
C ARG A 564 1.74 -10.48 5.94
N LEU A 565 2.63 -11.33 6.44
CA LEU A 565 3.97 -10.91 6.86
C LEU A 565 4.76 -10.37 5.67
N VAL A 566 4.83 -11.12 4.58
CA VAL A 566 5.56 -10.76 3.37
C VAL A 566 5.03 -9.45 2.79
N VAL A 567 3.72 -9.32 2.61
CA VAL A 567 3.09 -8.09 2.08
C VAL A 567 3.40 -6.88 2.96
N ARG A 568 3.27 -7.00 4.28
CA ARG A 568 3.61 -5.92 5.21
C ARG A 568 5.07 -5.50 5.10
N CYS A 569 5.98 -6.46 5.02
CA CYS A 569 7.42 -6.18 4.88
C CYS A 569 7.72 -5.51 3.54
N CYS A 570 7.09 -5.95 2.45
CA CYS A 570 7.25 -5.33 1.13
C CYS A 570 6.79 -3.88 1.12
N LEU A 571 5.62 -3.57 1.70
CA LEU A 571 5.12 -2.19 1.77
C LEU A 571 6.03 -1.30 2.62
N ALA A 572 6.52 -1.80 3.75
CA ALA A 572 7.46 -1.05 4.60
C ALA A 572 8.80 -0.77 3.89
N LEU A 573 9.34 -1.75 3.15
CA LEU A 573 10.56 -1.58 2.36
C LEU A 573 10.34 -0.66 1.16
N PHE A 574 9.19 -0.77 0.49
CA PHE A 574 8.83 0.10 -0.62
C PHE A 574 8.90 1.58 -0.22
N GLU A 575 8.35 1.91 0.94
CA GLU A 575 8.41 3.26 1.50
C GLU A 575 9.84 3.63 1.95
N ARG A 576 10.52 2.74 2.70
CA ARG A 576 11.85 3.02 3.26
C ARG A 576 12.94 3.21 2.21
N LEU A 577 12.84 2.49 1.10
CA LEU A 577 13.79 2.56 -0.02
C LEU A 577 13.38 3.61 -1.07
N GLU A 578 12.32 4.38 -0.79
CA GLU A 578 11.79 5.41 -1.70
C GLU A 578 11.45 4.87 -3.09
N CYS A 579 11.01 3.60 -3.15
CA CYS A 579 10.48 3.04 -4.39
C CYS A 579 9.19 3.76 -4.78
N ARG A 580 8.93 3.87 -6.08
CA ARG A 580 7.71 4.50 -6.59
C ARG A 580 7.27 3.86 -7.89
N ASP A 581 5.99 4.01 -8.18
CA ASP A 581 5.25 3.56 -9.34
C ASP A 581 5.16 2.03 -9.46
N TYR A 582 6.26 1.31 -9.34
CA TYR A 582 6.29 -0.15 -9.34
C TYR A 582 7.59 -0.68 -8.71
N CYS A 583 7.50 -1.88 -8.13
CA CYS A 583 8.66 -2.59 -7.58
C CYS A 583 8.34 -4.08 -7.46
N ARG A 584 9.37 -4.93 -7.52
CA ARG A 584 9.28 -6.36 -7.25
C ARG A 584 10.19 -6.73 -6.09
N PHE A 585 9.69 -7.56 -5.18
CA PHE A 585 10.39 -8.09 -4.04
C PHE A 585 10.52 -9.60 -4.19
N ASP A 586 11.73 -10.11 -4.16
CA ASP A 586 11.99 -11.53 -4.31
C ASP A 586 12.35 -12.12 -2.94
N TRP A 587 11.63 -13.17 -2.57
CA TRP A 587 11.72 -13.85 -1.29
C TRP A 587 11.96 -15.34 -1.48
N ARG A 588 12.52 -15.97 -0.47
CA ARG A 588 12.58 -17.42 -0.41
C ARG A 588 12.27 -17.91 0.99
N LEU A 589 11.56 -19.02 1.08
CA LEU A 589 11.23 -19.65 2.34
C LEU A 589 12.40 -20.54 2.78
N ASP A 590 12.64 -20.63 4.10
CA ASP A 590 13.53 -21.61 4.66
C ASP A 590 12.89 -23.01 4.72
N GLU A 591 13.59 -24.00 5.28
CA GLU A 591 13.09 -25.38 5.44
C GLU A 591 11.87 -25.50 6.37
N HIS A 592 11.61 -24.48 7.20
CA HIS A 592 10.48 -24.40 8.12
C HIS A 592 9.31 -23.56 7.57
N GLY A 593 9.45 -23.02 6.36
CA GLY A 593 8.44 -22.18 5.73
C GLY A 593 8.49 -20.71 6.15
N ASN A 594 9.54 -20.25 6.83
CA ASN A 594 9.69 -18.83 7.17
C ASN A 594 10.24 -18.06 5.98
N PRO A 595 9.62 -16.94 5.58
CA PRO A 595 10.08 -16.14 4.45
C PRO A 595 11.30 -15.31 4.81
N LYS A 596 12.28 -15.27 3.91
CA LYS A 596 13.46 -14.41 3.98
C LYS A 596 13.60 -13.60 2.69
N LEU A 597 13.83 -12.30 2.81
CA LEU A 597 13.97 -11.39 1.66
C LEU A 597 15.33 -11.63 0.98
N LEU A 598 15.32 -11.81 -0.32
CA LEU A 598 16.53 -11.97 -1.13
C LEU A 598 16.97 -10.66 -1.77
N GLU A 599 16.05 -9.94 -2.45
CA GLU A 599 16.35 -8.70 -3.15
C GLU A 599 15.12 -7.83 -3.36
N VAL A 600 15.34 -6.56 -3.69
CA VAL A 600 14.34 -5.57 -4.05
C VAL A 600 14.69 -5.03 -5.42
N ASN A 601 13.75 -5.13 -6.36
CA ASN A 601 13.91 -4.68 -7.74
C ASN A 601 13.02 -3.47 -8.01
N PRO A 602 13.53 -2.23 -7.90
CA PRO A 602 12.75 -1.00 -8.06
C PRO A 602 12.45 -0.65 -9.52
N ASN A 603 13.10 -1.33 -10.47
CA ASN A 603 12.86 -1.22 -11.91
C ASN A 603 12.87 -2.63 -12.54
N PRO A 604 11.92 -3.49 -12.18
CA PRO A 604 11.90 -4.86 -12.69
C PRO A 604 11.59 -4.87 -14.18
N GLY A 605 12.18 -5.81 -14.90
CA GLY A 605 11.97 -5.99 -16.32
C GLY A 605 10.49 -5.98 -16.72
N TRP A 606 10.18 -5.24 -17.76
CA TRP A 606 8.83 -4.97 -18.25
C TRP A 606 8.37 -5.88 -19.39
N CYS A 607 9.13 -6.93 -19.69
CA CYS A 607 8.79 -7.90 -20.74
C CYS A 607 7.44 -8.58 -20.48
N TRP A 608 6.78 -9.00 -21.54
CA TRP A 608 5.42 -9.57 -21.54
C TRP A 608 5.27 -10.85 -20.71
N ASP A 609 6.33 -11.58 -20.49
CA ASP A 609 6.44 -12.79 -19.68
C ASP A 609 7.18 -12.58 -18.36
N GLY A 610 7.55 -11.36 -18.04
CA GLY A 610 8.15 -10.96 -16.77
C GLY A 610 7.20 -11.17 -15.58
N HIS A 611 7.76 -11.25 -14.38
CA HIS A 611 6.99 -11.53 -13.17
C HIS A 611 5.87 -10.52 -12.92
N LEU A 612 6.11 -9.20 -13.09
CA LEU A 612 5.03 -8.21 -12.94
C LEU A 612 3.90 -8.41 -13.95
N ALA A 613 4.23 -8.74 -15.19
CA ALA A 613 3.23 -9.01 -16.21
C ALA A 613 2.42 -10.28 -15.91
N LYS A 614 3.06 -11.33 -15.38
CA LYS A 614 2.40 -12.56 -14.93
C LYS A 614 1.47 -12.31 -13.73
N MET A 615 1.89 -11.50 -12.78
CA MET A 615 1.08 -11.11 -11.60
C MET A 615 -0.13 -10.24 -11.98
N ALA A 616 -0.02 -9.44 -13.04
CA ALA A 616 -1.07 -8.51 -13.46
C ALA A 616 -2.15 -9.17 -14.33
N LYS A 617 -1.88 -10.34 -14.91
CA LYS A 617 -2.82 -11.16 -15.69
C LYS A 617 -3.76 -11.95 -14.80
#